data_300ec29e7914aa9b7c38f76bbbea1cae
#
_entry.id   300ec29e7914aa9b7c38f76bbbea1cae
#
_cell.length_a   1.000
_cell.length_b   1.000
_cell.length_c   1.000
_cell.angle_alpha   90.00
_cell.angle_beta   90.00
_cell.angle_gamma   90.00
#
_symmetry.space_group_name_H-M   'P 1'
#
loop_
_entity.id
_entity.type
_entity.pdbx_description
1 polymer ?
#
loop_
_entity_poly.entity_id
_entity_poly.type
_entity_poly.pdbx_seq_one_letter_code
_entity_poly.pdbx_strand_id
1 'polypeptide(L)'
;DRSVSRGLGDVYKRQEIKTIMTHEFENPTLTLVRDLFIFACFTALSFVDMKELTTDEIVEVNGEKWIIGKRHKTDVPFQVKLLDIPMHIIERYKNRSGDKSVFGKINYWTMCKQLKKVISECGIEKQISYHCARHTFGTLALTKGMPIESVSRVLGHTNIVTTQIYAKITTHKLNTDLTMFGDKLSKTFNGITVS
;
A
#
# COMPACT_ATOMS: atom_id res chain seq x y z
N ASP A 1 3.86 -2.40 20.61
CA ASP A 1 3.01 -2.49 19.43
C ASP A 1 2.15 -3.77 19.49
N ARG A 2 0.97 -3.66 20.15
CA ARG A 2 0.05 -4.79 20.36
C ARG A 2 -0.82 -5.12 19.13
N SER A 3 -0.62 -4.43 18.01
CA SER A 3 -1.41 -4.63 16.78
C SER A 3 -0.86 -5.75 15.87
N VAL A 4 0.38 -6.18 16.08
CA VAL A 4 1.09 -7.14 15.23
C VAL A 4 0.60 -8.58 15.41
N SER A 5 -0.04 -8.92 16.53
CA SER A 5 -0.45 -10.29 16.84
C SER A 5 -1.85 -10.71 16.36
N ARG A 6 -2.64 -9.79 15.79
CA ARG A 6 -3.91 -10.15 15.13
C ARG A 6 -3.65 -10.40 13.64
N GLY A 7 -3.10 -11.52 13.41
CA GLY A 7 -2.99 -12.35 12.22
C GLY A 7 -3.17 -11.72 10.83
N LEU A 8 -2.35 -12.16 9.90
CA LEU A 8 -2.48 -12.06 8.44
C LEU A 8 -3.89 -12.40 7.86
N GLY A 9 -4.87 -12.68 8.70
CA GLY A 9 -6.28 -12.84 8.36
C GLY A 9 -6.97 -11.55 7.89
N ASP A 10 -6.42 -10.38 8.30
CA ASP A 10 -7.01 -9.07 8.00
C ASP A 10 -6.45 -8.41 6.73
N VAL A 11 -5.56 -9.12 6.01
CA VAL A 11 -5.02 -8.64 4.73
C VAL A 11 -6.05 -8.85 3.63
N TYR A 12 -6.26 -7.81 2.81
CA TYR A 12 -7.18 -7.90 1.68
C TYR A 12 -6.61 -8.77 0.57
N LYS A 13 -7.41 -9.72 0.09
CA LYS A 13 -7.13 -10.44 -1.14
C LYS A 13 -7.32 -9.50 -2.33
N ARG A 14 -6.61 -9.76 -3.43
CA ARG A 14 -6.71 -8.96 -4.68
C ARG A 14 -8.17 -8.71 -5.10
N GLN A 15 -9.03 -9.71 -4.97
CA GLN A 15 -10.44 -9.60 -5.36
C GLN A 15 -11.21 -8.62 -4.48
N GLU A 16 -10.96 -8.62 -3.17
CA GLU A 16 -11.62 -7.71 -2.23
C GLU A 16 -11.20 -6.26 -2.49
N ILE A 17 -9.91 -6.01 -2.75
CA ILE A 17 -9.41 -4.67 -3.14
C ILE A 17 -10.11 -4.22 -4.43
N LYS A 18 -10.24 -5.11 -5.44
CA LYS A 18 -10.96 -4.79 -6.67
C LYS A 18 -12.42 -4.43 -6.39
N THR A 19 -13.12 -5.22 -5.57
CA THR A 19 -14.51 -4.95 -5.18
C THR A 19 -14.65 -3.58 -4.51
N ILE A 20 -13.77 -3.26 -3.54
CA ILE A 20 -13.78 -1.95 -2.87
C ILE A 20 -13.54 -0.80 -3.86
N MET A 21 -12.60 -0.97 -4.80
CA MET A 21 -12.26 0.06 -5.79
C MET A 21 -13.40 0.36 -6.75
N THR A 22 -14.15 -0.65 -7.15
CA THR A 22 -15.20 -0.53 -8.19
C THR A 22 -16.59 -0.28 -7.63
N HIS A 23 -16.76 -0.38 -6.30
CA HIS A 23 -18.06 -0.11 -5.68
C HIS A 23 -18.39 1.38 -5.73
N GLU A 24 -19.61 1.70 -6.17
CA GLU A 24 -20.13 3.07 -6.20
C GLU A 24 -20.92 3.35 -4.92
N PHE A 25 -20.60 4.46 -4.26
CA PHE A 25 -21.27 4.90 -3.05
C PHE A 25 -22.07 6.17 -3.34
N GLU A 26 -23.34 6.19 -2.95
CA GLU A 26 -24.19 7.40 -3.01
C GLU A 26 -23.67 8.50 -2.07
N ASN A 27 -23.10 8.11 -0.93
CA ASN A 27 -22.57 9.04 0.06
C ASN A 27 -21.14 9.49 -0.28
N PRO A 28 -20.89 10.79 -0.56
CA PRO A 28 -19.55 11.29 -0.91
C PRO A 28 -18.49 11.05 0.18
N THR A 29 -18.90 10.94 1.46
CA THR A 29 -17.99 10.64 2.55
C THR A 29 -17.49 9.19 2.46
N LEU A 30 -18.35 8.25 2.07
CA LEU A 30 -17.94 6.85 1.88
C LEU A 30 -16.99 6.72 0.67
N THR A 31 -17.26 7.44 -0.42
CA THR A 31 -16.38 7.53 -1.57
C THR A 31 -14.99 8.05 -1.18
N LEU A 32 -14.92 9.15 -0.42
CA LEU A 32 -13.66 9.68 0.08
C LEU A 32 -12.92 8.65 0.94
N VAL A 33 -13.59 8.04 1.91
CA VAL A 33 -12.99 7.05 2.82
C VAL A 33 -12.49 5.82 2.06
N ARG A 34 -13.25 5.33 1.08
CA ARG A 34 -12.83 4.28 0.15
C ARG A 34 -11.53 4.66 -0.57
N ASP A 35 -11.49 5.85 -1.17
CA ASP A 35 -10.35 6.34 -1.93
C ASP A 35 -9.10 6.49 -1.05
N LEU A 36 -9.24 7.04 0.16
CA LEU A 36 -8.14 7.17 1.12
C LEU A 36 -7.61 5.80 1.58
N PHE A 37 -8.50 4.82 1.77
CA PHE A 37 -8.09 3.47 2.11
C PHE A 37 -7.34 2.79 0.95
N ILE A 38 -7.86 2.91 -0.28
CA ILE A 38 -7.19 2.40 -1.48
C ILE A 38 -5.84 3.10 -1.69
N PHE A 39 -5.79 4.41 -1.53
CA PHE A 39 -4.53 5.17 -1.59
C PHE A 39 -3.46 4.58 -0.65
N ALA A 40 -3.84 4.30 0.60
CA ALA A 40 -2.94 3.67 1.56
C ALA A 40 -2.54 2.23 1.19
N CYS A 41 -3.42 1.46 0.55
CA CYS A 41 -3.10 0.12 0.03
C CYS A 41 -2.03 0.13 -1.06
N PHE A 42 -1.84 1.25 -1.76
CA PHE A 42 -0.86 1.39 -2.85
C PHE A 42 0.35 2.26 -2.50
N THR A 43 0.30 3.02 -1.40
CA THR A 43 1.39 3.90 -0.97
C THR A 43 2.00 3.51 0.37
N ALA A 44 1.34 2.65 1.13
CA ALA A 44 1.71 2.29 2.50
C ALA A 44 1.78 3.49 3.47
N LEU A 45 1.17 4.63 3.17
CA LEU A 45 1.14 5.75 4.08
C LEU A 45 0.32 5.44 5.33
N SER A 46 0.82 5.82 6.51
CA SER A 46 0.01 5.79 7.72
C SER A 46 -1.12 6.81 7.64
N PHE A 47 -2.12 6.69 8.50
CA PHE A 47 -3.21 7.66 8.51
C PHE A 47 -2.71 9.10 8.74
N VAL A 48 -1.76 9.28 9.63
CA VAL A 48 -1.19 10.60 9.94
C VAL A 48 -0.41 11.14 8.74
N ASP A 49 0.49 10.33 8.15
CA ASP A 49 1.28 10.73 6.98
C ASP A 49 0.37 11.07 5.78
N MET A 50 -0.71 10.31 5.59
CA MET A 50 -1.68 10.57 4.52
C MET A 50 -2.50 11.84 4.78
N LYS A 51 -2.97 12.03 6.02
CA LYS A 51 -3.77 13.19 6.43
C LYS A 51 -3.00 14.51 6.29
N GLU A 52 -1.71 14.49 6.64
CA GLU A 52 -0.84 15.67 6.60
C GLU A 52 -0.14 15.84 5.22
N LEU A 53 -0.40 14.93 4.27
CA LEU A 53 0.21 15.01 2.93
C LEU A 53 -0.15 16.30 2.23
N THR A 54 0.90 17.02 1.78
CA THR A 54 0.78 18.27 1.05
C THR A 54 1.21 18.12 -0.40
N THR A 55 0.80 19.06 -1.25
CA THR A 55 1.23 19.11 -2.65
C THR A 55 2.73 19.34 -2.79
N ASP A 56 3.39 19.96 -1.80
CA ASP A 56 4.83 20.22 -1.79
C ASP A 56 5.67 18.94 -1.62
N GLU A 57 5.09 17.89 -1.03
CA GLU A 57 5.73 16.58 -0.88
C GLU A 57 5.60 15.69 -2.13
N ILE A 58 4.81 16.12 -3.11
CA ILE A 58 4.65 15.43 -4.38
C ILE A 58 5.62 16.04 -5.39
N VAL A 59 6.74 15.36 -5.60
CA VAL A 59 7.83 15.85 -6.45
C VAL A 59 7.96 15.01 -7.72
N GLU A 60 8.54 15.60 -8.75
CA GLU A 60 8.85 14.90 -9.99
C GLU A 60 10.34 14.53 -10.02
N VAL A 61 10.62 13.26 -10.24
CA VAL A 61 11.98 12.72 -10.38
C VAL A 61 12.03 11.89 -11.65
N ASN A 62 12.84 12.30 -12.61
CA ASN A 62 13.00 11.63 -13.91
C ASN A 62 11.67 11.39 -14.67
N GLY A 63 10.76 12.37 -14.66
CA GLY A 63 9.45 12.28 -15.31
C GLY A 63 8.40 11.47 -14.55
N GLU A 64 8.71 10.99 -13.36
CA GLU A 64 7.84 10.17 -12.51
C GLU A 64 7.47 10.92 -11.23
N LYS A 65 6.22 10.80 -10.78
CA LYS A 65 5.76 11.43 -9.53
C LYS A 65 6.06 10.56 -8.32
N TRP A 66 6.58 11.21 -7.28
CA TRP A 66 6.96 10.57 -6.01
C TRP A 66 6.41 11.36 -4.83
N ILE A 67 6.06 10.66 -3.77
CA ILE A 67 5.92 11.28 -2.44
C ILE A 67 7.25 11.10 -1.73
N ILE A 68 7.87 12.19 -1.32
CA ILE A 68 9.12 12.20 -0.56
C ILE A 68 8.91 13.00 0.71
N GLY A 69 9.11 12.36 1.85
CA GLY A 69 8.88 12.98 3.15
C GLY A 69 9.50 12.21 4.30
N LYS A 70 9.09 12.56 5.51
CA LYS A 70 9.47 11.87 6.74
C LYS A 70 8.23 11.37 7.48
N ARG A 71 8.33 10.21 8.12
CA ARG A 71 7.24 9.65 8.92
C ARG A 71 6.97 10.52 10.15
N HIS A 72 5.76 11.02 10.30
CA HIS A 72 5.37 11.86 11.45
C HIS A 72 5.66 11.25 12.83
N LYS A 73 5.56 9.91 12.93
CA LYS A 73 5.75 9.20 14.21
C LYS A 73 7.23 8.92 14.53
N THR A 74 8.09 8.76 13.54
CA THR A 74 9.45 8.20 13.72
C THR A 74 10.54 9.03 13.08
N ASP A 75 10.18 10.11 12.37
CA ASP A 75 11.08 10.96 11.56
C ASP A 75 11.92 10.20 10.51
N VAL A 76 11.56 8.95 10.25
CA VAL A 76 12.25 8.11 9.25
C VAL A 76 11.90 8.60 7.84
N PRO A 77 12.90 8.92 7.00
CA PRO A 77 12.65 9.26 5.61
C PRO A 77 11.93 8.14 4.86
N PHE A 78 11.01 8.51 4.00
CA PHE A 78 10.35 7.56 3.09
C PHE A 78 10.22 8.16 1.69
N GLN A 79 10.17 7.27 0.71
CA GLN A 79 9.94 7.60 -0.69
C GLN A 79 8.97 6.59 -1.28
N VAL A 80 7.93 7.07 -1.94
CA VAL A 80 6.93 6.22 -2.57
C VAL A 80 6.66 6.73 -3.97
N LYS A 81 6.94 5.92 -4.99
CA LYS A 81 6.53 6.23 -6.36
C LYS A 81 5.01 6.19 -6.46
N LEU A 82 4.43 7.22 -7.03
CA LEU A 82 3.00 7.27 -7.30
C LEU A 82 2.70 6.48 -8.57
N LEU A 83 2.03 5.34 -8.38
CA LEU A 83 1.47 4.54 -9.46
C LEU A 83 0.15 5.17 -9.95
N ASP A 84 -0.43 4.65 -11.04
CA ASP A 84 -1.63 5.20 -11.67
C ASP A 84 -2.81 5.38 -10.70
N ILE A 85 -3.09 4.37 -9.88
CA ILE A 85 -4.22 4.41 -8.94
C ILE A 85 -4.08 5.53 -7.90
N PRO A 86 -2.97 5.63 -7.14
CA PRO A 86 -2.72 6.78 -6.26
C PRO A 86 -2.76 8.12 -6.97
N MET A 87 -2.22 8.20 -8.19
CA MET A 87 -2.25 9.44 -8.99
C MET A 87 -3.68 9.87 -9.30
N HIS A 88 -4.54 8.98 -9.78
CA HIS A 88 -5.94 9.29 -10.04
C HIS A 88 -6.68 9.76 -8.78
N ILE A 89 -6.36 9.17 -7.61
CA ILE A 89 -6.95 9.59 -6.34
C ILE A 89 -6.48 11.02 -5.98
N ILE A 90 -5.18 11.32 -6.09
CA ILE A 90 -4.66 12.67 -5.85
C ILE A 90 -5.34 13.69 -6.75
N GLU A 91 -5.41 13.41 -8.06
CA GLU A 91 -6.04 14.31 -9.04
C GLU A 91 -7.51 14.63 -8.71
N ARG A 92 -8.24 13.65 -8.17
CA ARG A 92 -9.63 13.84 -7.73
C ARG A 92 -9.78 14.80 -6.56
N TYR A 93 -8.79 14.89 -5.67
CA TYR A 93 -8.91 15.61 -4.40
C TYR A 93 -8.01 16.83 -4.25
N LYS A 94 -6.94 17.00 -5.02
CA LYS A 94 -5.91 18.06 -4.88
C LYS A 94 -6.43 19.49 -4.84
N ASN A 95 -7.62 19.76 -5.36
CA ASN A 95 -8.18 21.13 -5.40
C ASN A 95 -9.35 21.32 -4.43
N ARG A 96 -9.61 20.35 -3.53
CA ARG A 96 -10.85 20.32 -2.74
C ARG A 96 -10.78 21.19 -1.48
N SER A 97 -9.60 21.41 -0.92
CA SER A 97 -9.43 22.08 0.38
C SER A 97 -9.05 23.55 0.29
N GLY A 98 -8.66 24.06 -0.90
CA GLY A 98 -8.19 25.43 -1.06
C GLY A 98 -6.87 25.75 -0.35
N ASP A 99 -6.28 24.77 0.34
CA ASP A 99 -4.96 24.82 0.98
C ASP A 99 -4.01 23.81 0.34
N LYS A 100 -2.79 23.68 0.83
CA LYS A 100 -1.79 22.74 0.32
C LYS A 100 -2.11 21.26 0.63
N SER A 101 -3.09 20.96 1.47
CA SER A 101 -3.47 19.60 1.82
C SER A 101 -4.08 18.88 0.63
N VAL A 102 -3.61 17.67 0.34
CA VAL A 102 -4.10 16.87 -0.78
C VAL A 102 -5.53 16.36 -0.53
N PHE A 103 -5.84 15.92 0.69
CA PHE A 103 -7.10 15.22 0.99
C PHE A 103 -8.03 16.00 1.93
N GLY A 104 -7.62 17.16 2.42
CA GLY A 104 -8.37 17.94 3.40
C GLY A 104 -8.39 17.29 4.78
N LYS A 105 -9.27 17.77 5.66
CA LYS A 105 -9.28 17.39 7.08
C LYS A 105 -10.28 16.26 7.33
N ILE A 106 -9.78 15.08 7.66
CA ILE A 106 -10.56 13.94 8.17
C ILE A 106 -9.95 13.46 9.49
N ASN A 107 -10.75 13.19 10.51
CA ASN A 107 -10.24 12.64 11.76
C ASN A 107 -10.22 11.10 11.73
N TYR A 108 -9.35 10.49 12.55
CA TYR A 108 -9.14 9.05 12.57
C TYR A 108 -10.40 8.27 12.97
N TRP A 109 -11.19 8.79 13.90
CA TRP A 109 -12.43 8.13 14.34
C TRP A 109 -13.44 8.07 13.20
N THR A 110 -13.66 9.18 12.49
CA THR A 110 -14.54 9.23 11.30
C THR A 110 -14.05 8.28 10.23
N MET A 111 -12.73 8.28 9.94
CA MET A 111 -12.13 7.35 8.98
C MET A 111 -12.45 5.90 9.33
N CYS A 112 -12.20 5.47 10.56
CA CYS A 112 -12.44 4.09 10.99
C CYS A 112 -13.93 3.72 11.02
N LYS A 113 -14.80 4.65 11.46
CA LYS A 113 -16.26 4.43 11.50
C LYS A 113 -16.83 4.26 10.09
N GLN A 114 -16.47 5.15 9.17
CA GLN A 114 -16.99 5.12 7.80
C GLN A 114 -16.35 3.98 6.99
N LEU A 115 -15.09 3.62 7.25
CA LEU A 115 -14.44 2.49 6.60
C LEU A 115 -15.19 1.17 6.89
N LYS A 116 -15.70 0.98 8.10
CA LYS A 116 -16.55 -0.20 8.42
C LYS A 116 -17.79 -0.26 7.54
N LYS A 117 -18.41 0.90 7.27
CA LYS A 117 -19.58 0.97 6.37
C LYS A 117 -19.19 0.66 4.93
N VAL A 118 -18.10 1.26 4.42
CA VAL A 118 -17.54 0.97 3.09
C VAL A 118 -17.39 -0.53 2.89
N ILE A 119 -16.82 -1.22 3.87
CA ILE A 119 -16.52 -2.64 3.77
C ILE A 119 -17.80 -3.49 3.85
N SER A 120 -18.72 -3.12 4.73
CA SER A 120 -20.03 -3.78 4.85
C SER A 120 -20.84 -3.66 3.57
N GLU A 121 -20.89 -2.47 2.95
CA GLU A 121 -21.59 -2.26 1.68
C GLU A 121 -20.96 -3.02 0.51
N CYS A 122 -19.62 -3.27 0.58
CA CYS A 122 -18.92 -4.15 -0.37
C CYS A 122 -19.16 -5.65 -0.11
N GLY A 123 -19.96 -6.04 0.88
CA GLY A 123 -20.22 -7.44 1.23
C GLY A 123 -18.99 -8.18 1.77
N ILE A 124 -18.04 -7.48 2.40
CA ILE A 124 -16.81 -8.06 2.93
C ILE A 124 -16.93 -8.20 4.45
N GLU A 125 -16.91 -9.46 4.93
CA GLU A 125 -16.97 -9.80 6.35
C GLU A 125 -15.57 -9.83 6.99
N LYS A 126 -14.99 -8.65 7.25
CA LYS A 126 -13.69 -8.53 7.94
C LYS A 126 -13.70 -7.38 8.94
N GLN A 127 -13.05 -7.60 10.09
CA GLN A 127 -12.78 -6.49 11.00
C GLN A 127 -11.60 -5.68 10.50
N ILE A 128 -11.80 -4.37 10.28
CA ILE A 128 -10.89 -3.51 9.58
C ILE A 128 -10.55 -2.27 10.38
N SER A 129 -9.26 -1.95 10.36
CA SER A 129 -8.74 -0.64 10.68
C SER A 129 -8.03 -0.06 9.46
N TYR A 130 -7.79 1.25 9.44
CA TYR A 130 -6.99 1.88 8.38
C TYR A 130 -5.60 1.24 8.24
N HIS A 131 -5.03 0.72 9.35
CA HIS A 131 -3.71 0.08 9.35
C HIS A 131 -3.66 -1.18 8.47
N CYS A 132 -4.79 -1.85 8.25
CA CYS A 132 -4.86 -3.01 7.34
C CYS A 132 -4.43 -2.65 5.90
N ALA A 133 -4.56 -1.39 5.49
CA ALA A 133 -4.07 -0.94 4.18
C ALA A 133 -2.54 -1.12 4.04
N ARG A 134 -1.77 -0.77 5.07
CA ARG A 134 -0.30 -0.98 5.06
C ARG A 134 0.08 -2.45 5.04
N HIS A 135 -0.64 -3.29 5.80
CA HIS A 135 -0.45 -4.74 5.75
C HIS A 135 -0.77 -5.30 4.36
N THR A 136 -1.82 -4.79 3.74
CA THR A 136 -2.21 -5.14 2.36
C THR A 136 -1.11 -4.76 1.38
N PHE A 137 -0.56 -3.53 1.47
CA PHE A 137 0.59 -3.12 0.65
C PHE A 137 1.76 -4.09 0.81
N GLY A 138 2.19 -4.36 2.06
CA GLY A 138 3.34 -5.24 2.33
C GLY A 138 3.17 -6.63 1.73
N THR A 139 1.98 -7.23 1.91
CA THR A 139 1.68 -8.55 1.37
C THR A 139 1.60 -8.56 -0.15
N LEU A 140 0.91 -7.58 -0.76
CA LEU A 140 0.79 -7.48 -2.22
C LEU A 140 2.15 -7.25 -2.87
N ALA A 141 2.96 -6.34 -2.33
CA ALA A 141 4.27 -6.01 -2.85
C ALA A 141 5.21 -7.24 -2.86
N LEU A 142 5.31 -7.96 -1.74
CA LEU A 142 6.11 -9.17 -1.65
C LEU A 142 5.57 -10.29 -2.57
N THR A 143 4.24 -10.47 -2.62
CA THR A 143 3.62 -11.47 -3.51
C THR A 143 3.88 -11.16 -4.98
N LYS A 144 4.01 -9.88 -5.34
CA LYS A 144 4.33 -9.42 -6.69
C LYS A 144 5.83 -9.35 -6.99
N GLY A 145 6.68 -9.81 -6.07
CA GLY A 145 8.12 -9.95 -6.28
C GLY A 145 8.95 -8.72 -5.91
N MET A 146 8.37 -7.72 -5.24
CA MET A 146 9.17 -6.61 -4.71
C MET A 146 10.11 -7.15 -3.63
N PRO A 147 11.42 -6.82 -3.67
CA PRO A 147 12.37 -7.21 -2.63
C PRO A 147 11.95 -6.72 -1.25
N ILE A 148 12.17 -7.54 -0.23
CA ILE A 148 11.75 -7.22 1.16
C ILE A 148 12.40 -5.94 1.68
N GLU A 149 13.63 -5.65 1.26
CA GLU A 149 14.35 -4.42 1.59
C GLU A 149 13.64 -3.19 1.04
N SER A 150 13.16 -3.27 -0.21
CA SER A 150 12.38 -2.20 -0.86
C SER A 150 11.04 -2.00 -0.16
N VAL A 151 10.35 -3.10 0.18
CA VAL A 151 9.09 -3.05 0.94
C VAL A 151 9.31 -2.43 2.32
N SER A 152 10.36 -2.84 3.03
CA SER A 152 10.73 -2.30 4.34
C SER A 152 10.98 -0.79 4.29
N ARG A 153 11.66 -0.33 3.24
CA ARG A 153 11.94 1.10 3.02
C ARG A 153 10.66 1.91 2.74
N VAL A 154 9.79 1.40 1.87
CA VAL A 154 8.48 2.04 1.60
C VAL A 154 7.62 2.08 2.87
N LEU A 155 7.61 1.01 3.65
CA LEU A 155 6.92 0.96 4.94
C LEU A 155 7.56 1.89 6.00
N GLY A 156 8.80 2.36 5.81
CA GLY A 156 9.53 3.15 6.79
C GLY A 156 9.85 2.36 8.06
N HIS A 157 10.14 1.06 7.92
CA HIS A 157 10.57 0.24 9.04
C HIS A 157 12.06 0.43 9.28
N THR A 158 12.46 0.74 10.51
CA THR A 158 13.87 0.84 10.92
C THR A 158 14.53 -0.52 11.02
N ASN A 159 13.74 -1.59 11.21
CA ASN A 159 14.21 -2.96 11.28
C ASN A 159 13.44 -3.84 10.28
N ILE A 160 14.18 -4.51 9.38
CA ILE A 160 13.61 -5.37 8.34
C ILE A 160 12.83 -6.55 8.93
N VAL A 161 13.14 -7.00 10.14
CA VAL A 161 12.42 -8.06 10.86
C VAL A 161 10.93 -7.72 10.98
N THR A 162 10.59 -6.43 11.14
CA THR A 162 9.19 -5.98 11.15
C THR A 162 8.48 -6.26 9.82
N THR A 163 9.21 -6.31 8.71
CA THR A 163 8.67 -6.60 7.37
C THR A 163 8.54 -8.11 7.12
N GLN A 164 9.31 -8.94 7.83
CA GLN A 164 9.29 -10.40 7.67
C GLN A 164 7.94 -11.04 8.00
N ILE A 165 7.10 -10.36 8.79
CA ILE A 165 5.73 -10.81 9.08
C ILE A 165 4.89 -11.01 7.80
N TYR A 166 5.21 -10.27 6.72
CA TYR A 166 4.56 -10.38 5.41
C TYR A 166 5.21 -11.44 4.52
N ALA A 167 6.44 -11.86 4.83
CA ALA A 167 7.24 -12.76 4.01
C ALA A 167 6.97 -14.25 4.32
N LYS A 168 5.68 -14.65 4.44
CA LYS A 168 5.36 -16.07 4.44
C LYS A 168 5.65 -16.62 3.06
N ILE A 169 6.85 -17.18 2.90
CA ILE A 169 7.25 -17.88 1.67
C ILE A 169 6.40 -19.15 1.58
N THR A 170 5.45 -19.15 0.66
CA THR A 170 4.72 -20.36 0.29
C THR A 170 5.55 -21.19 -0.67
N THR A 171 5.36 -22.52 -0.70
CA THR A 171 6.00 -23.40 -1.71
C THR A 171 5.75 -22.89 -3.12
N HIS A 172 4.57 -22.33 -3.40
CA HIS A 172 4.24 -21.75 -4.69
C HIS A 172 5.15 -20.55 -5.03
N LYS A 173 5.37 -19.63 -4.08
CA LYS A 173 6.27 -18.49 -4.30
C LYS A 173 7.72 -18.95 -4.51
N LEU A 174 8.20 -19.88 -3.69
CA LEU A 174 9.54 -20.45 -3.83
C LEU A 174 9.73 -21.08 -5.21
N ASN A 175 8.74 -21.86 -5.68
CA ASN A 175 8.77 -22.45 -7.01
C ASN A 175 8.85 -21.39 -8.11
N THR A 176 8.03 -20.34 -8.01
CA THR A 176 8.04 -19.23 -8.98
C THR A 176 9.39 -18.54 -9.00
N ASP A 177 9.97 -18.23 -7.84
CA ASP A 177 11.27 -17.56 -7.74
C ASP A 177 12.40 -18.43 -8.31
N LEU A 178 12.39 -19.74 -8.03
CA LEU A 178 13.37 -20.68 -8.58
C LEU A 178 13.22 -20.86 -10.10
N THR A 179 12.00 -20.88 -10.63
CA THR A 179 11.76 -20.94 -12.09
C THR A 179 12.33 -19.68 -12.76
N MET A 180 12.01 -18.49 -12.25
CA MET A 180 12.55 -17.23 -12.80
C MET A 180 14.07 -17.15 -12.71
N PHE A 181 14.66 -17.68 -11.65
CA PHE A 181 16.13 -17.78 -11.49
C PHE A 181 16.72 -18.74 -12.52
N GLY A 182 16.12 -19.93 -12.70
CA GLY A 182 16.50 -20.91 -13.72
C GLY A 182 16.47 -20.34 -15.13
N ASP A 183 15.40 -19.60 -15.49
CA ASP A 183 15.27 -18.93 -16.79
C ASP A 183 16.40 -17.91 -17.04
N LYS A 184 16.78 -17.15 -16.00
CA LYS A 184 17.90 -16.20 -16.08
C LYS A 184 19.24 -16.92 -16.27
N LEU A 185 19.46 -18.00 -15.51
CA LEU A 185 20.67 -18.82 -15.65
C LEU A 185 20.77 -19.44 -17.03
N SER A 186 19.69 -20.02 -17.55
CA SER A 186 19.66 -20.61 -18.90
C SER A 186 20.02 -19.59 -19.98
N LYS A 187 19.57 -18.34 -19.87
CA LYS A 187 19.96 -17.28 -20.80
C LYS A 187 21.43 -16.88 -20.67
N THR A 188 21.98 -16.92 -19.46
CA THR A 188 23.39 -16.55 -19.19
C THR A 188 24.35 -17.64 -19.65
N PHE A 189 23.97 -18.91 -19.50
CA PHE A 189 24.82 -20.09 -19.79
C PHE A 189 24.37 -20.85 -21.02
N ASN A 190 23.62 -20.21 -21.93
CA ASN A 190 23.14 -20.83 -23.16
C ASN A 190 24.33 -21.34 -24.01
N GLY A 191 24.28 -22.62 -24.40
CA GLY A 191 25.33 -23.29 -25.18
C GLY A 191 26.50 -23.87 -24.36
N ILE A 192 26.46 -23.81 -23.02
CA ILE A 192 27.44 -24.50 -22.17
C ILE A 192 26.89 -25.86 -21.76
N THR A 193 27.53 -26.95 -22.22
CA THR A 193 27.25 -28.31 -21.75
C THR A 193 28.26 -28.68 -20.66
N VAL A 194 27.76 -29.22 -19.55
CA VAL A 194 28.62 -29.84 -18.54
C VAL A 194 29.04 -31.21 -19.06
N SER A 195 30.34 -31.38 -19.27
CA SER A 195 30.97 -32.69 -19.65
C SER A 195 31.17 -33.55 -18.42
#